data_322756f39a09db156542cccca4546474
#
_entry.id   322756f39a09db156542cccca4546474
#
_cell.length_a   1.000
_cell.length_b   1.000
_cell.length_c   1.000
_cell.angle_alpha   90.00
_cell.angle_beta   90.00
_cell.angle_gamma   90.00
#
_symmetry.space_group_name_H-M   'P 1'
#
loop_
_entity.id
_entity.type
_entity.pdbx_description
1 polymer ?
#
loop_
_entity_poly.entity_id
_entity_poly.type
_entity_poly.pdbx_seq_one_letter_code
_entity_poly.pdbx_strand_id
1 'polypeptide(L)'
;PIKSSAASDVYKRQGEDGMYLIDQHAAAERINYEKAVRQFNSLAVETTIPLMPLIVELPSSLMLRYDRKHQEMLKSSGFITEEFTTSSLRVEEFPTVLKDDEDGVRDIIISVLKDEKMELSELKHLAIATVACKASIKANMFLTLENMKTLIQELNKCHNPANCPHGRPTVIKLSKYEIEKLFKRTGF
;
A
#
# COMPACT_ATOMS: atom_id res chain seq x y z
N PRO A 1 29.06 9.35 8.75
CA PRO A 1 27.73 9.14 8.18
C PRO A 1 27.39 10.25 7.22
N ILE A 2 27.27 9.92 5.94
CA ILE A 2 26.89 10.89 4.91
C ILE A 2 25.39 11.15 5.08
N LYS A 3 25.01 12.33 5.58
CA LYS A 3 23.65 12.82 5.56
C LYS A 3 23.30 13.16 4.11
N SER A 4 22.43 12.37 3.47
CA SER A 4 21.87 12.66 2.16
C SER A 4 20.43 13.08 2.35
N SER A 5 20.12 14.34 2.05
CA SER A 5 18.79 14.92 2.20
C SER A 5 17.81 14.56 1.08
N ALA A 6 18.27 14.05 -0.05
CA ALA A 6 17.42 13.64 -1.17
C ALA A 6 17.49 12.14 -1.49
N ALA A 7 18.35 11.38 -0.80
CA ALA A 7 18.54 9.94 -0.95
C ALA A 7 18.26 9.19 0.36
N SER A 8 17.46 9.77 1.24
CA SER A 8 17.09 9.15 2.52
C SER A 8 16.26 7.88 2.34
N ASP A 9 15.63 7.71 1.17
CA ASP A 9 14.77 6.59 0.85
C ASP A 9 15.51 5.43 0.15
N VAL A 10 16.85 5.54 -0.02
CA VAL A 10 17.66 4.52 -0.69
C VAL A 10 18.63 3.88 0.28
N TYR A 11 18.45 2.57 0.50
CA TYR A 11 19.37 1.74 1.28
C TYR A 11 20.47 1.15 0.39
N LYS A 12 21.73 1.16 0.89
CA LYS A 12 22.90 0.64 0.19
C LYS A 12 23.41 -0.64 0.85
N ARG A 13 23.57 -1.71 0.07
CA ARG A 13 24.21 -2.95 0.50
C ARG A 13 25.39 -3.29 -0.41
N GLN A 14 26.54 -3.54 0.17
CA GLN A 14 27.69 -4.08 -0.54
C GLN A 14 27.61 -5.60 -0.59
N GLY A 15 27.86 -6.19 -1.76
CA GLY A 15 28.05 -7.60 -1.99
C GLY A 15 29.43 -7.84 -2.62
N GLU A 16 29.85 -9.09 -2.72
CA GLU A 16 31.13 -9.47 -3.36
C GLU A 16 31.16 -9.08 -4.85
N ASP A 17 30.00 -8.98 -5.48
CA ASP A 17 29.80 -8.73 -6.92
C ASP A 17 29.37 -7.29 -7.26
N GLY A 18 29.28 -6.38 -6.26
CA GLY A 18 28.90 -5.00 -6.46
C GLY A 18 28.12 -4.37 -5.32
N MET A 19 27.39 -3.31 -5.63
CA MET A 19 26.56 -2.54 -4.72
C MET A 19 25.09 -2.62 -5.14
N TYR A 20 24.21 -2.85 -4.18
CA TYR A 20 22.77 -2.83 -4.36
C TYR A 20 22.20 -1.57 -3.74
N LEU A 21 21.41 -0.83 -4.50
CA LEU A 21 20.63 0.32 -4.07
C LEU A 21 19.17 -0.11 -4.01
N ILE A 22 18.54 0.05 -2.85
CA ILE A 22 17.15 -0.36 -2.62
C ILE A 22 16.35 0.89 -2.31
N ASP A 23 15.33 1.18 -3.13
CA ASP A 23 14.36 2.22 -2.87
C ASP A 23 13.35 1.69 -1.83
N GLN A 24 13.38 2.28 -0.63
CA GLN A 24 12.52 1.87 0.49
C GLN A 24 11.05 2.07 0.18
N HIS A 25 10.71 3.17 -0.47
CA HIS A 25 9.34 3.50 -0.82
C HIS A 25 8.80 2.51 -1.86
N ALA A 26 9.52 2.31 -2.96
CA ALA A 26 9.13 1.36 -4.00
C ALA A 26 9.04 -0.09 -3.47
N ALA A 27 9.95 -0.48 -2.56
CA ALA A 27 9.93 -1.78 -1.91
C ALA A 27 8.70 -1.96 -1.02
N ALA A 28 8.37 -0.96 -0.19
CA ALA A 28 7.20 -0.99 0.68
C ALA A 28 5.88 -1.01 -0.13
N GLU A 29 5.80 -0.21 -1.20
CA GLU A 29 4.66 -0.25 -2.12
C GLU A 29 4.45 -1.67 -2.68
N ARG A 30 5.51 -2.34 -3.13
CA ARG A 30 5.42 -3.71 -3.67
C ARG A 30 4.94 -4.70 -2.60
N ILE A 31 5.51 -4.67 -1.42
CA ILE A 31 5.16 -5.56 -0.30
C ILE A 31 3.68 -5.38 0.06
N ASN A 32 3.24 -4.14 0.24
CA ASN A 32 1.88 -3.83 0.66
C ASN A 32 0.86 -4.18 -0.44
N TYR A 33 1.19 -3.89 -1.69
CA TYR A 33 0.38 -4.29 -2.83
C TYR A 33 0.15 -5.80 -2.86
N GLU A 34 1.21 -6.61 -2.76
CA GLU A 34 1.05 -8.07 -2.81
C GLU A 34 0.36 -8.65 -1.56
N LYS A 35 0.53 -8.02 -0.39
CA LYS A 35 -0.27 -8.37 0.80
C LYS A 35 -1.75 -8.10 0.58
N ALA A 36 -2.08 -6.93 0.04
CA ALA A 36 -3.47 -6.57 -0.29
C ALA A 36 -4.06 -7.51 -1.34
N VAL A 37 -3.33 -7.79 -2.44
CA VAL A 37 -3.78 -8.74 -3.47
C VAL A 37 -4.09 -10.11 -2.87
N ARG A 38 -3.22 -10.64 -2.01
CA ARG A 38 -3.46 -11.93 -1.36
C ARG A 38 -4.71 -11.90 -0.48
N GLN A 39 -4.90 -10.83 0.29
CA GLN A 39 -6.03 -10.71 1.21
C GLN A 39 -7.36 -10.56 0.44
N PHE A 40 -7.44 -9.67 -0.52
CA PHE A 40 -8.68 -9.43 -1.28
C PHE A 40 -9.03 -10.57 -2.25
N ASN A 41 -8.08 -11.42 -2.61
CA ASN A 41 -8.32 -12.63 -3.41
C ASN A 41 -8.55 -13.89 -2.57
N SER A 42 -8.44 -13.81 -1.24
CA SER A 42 -8.80 -14.91 -0.35
C SER A 42 -10.33 -15.12 -0.34
N LEU A 43 -10.76 -16.33 0.01
CA LEU A 43 -12.19 -16.67 0.13
C LEU A 43 -12.91 -15.87 1.21
N ALA A 44 -12.17 -15.47 2.25
CA ALA A 44 -12.65 -14.59 3.32
C ALA A 44 -11.61 -13.47 3.52
N VAL A 45 -12.06 -12.22 3.42
CA VAL A 45 -11.24 -11.05 3.72
C VAL A 45 -11.11 -10.95 5.23
N GLU A 46 -9.88 -10.93 5.75
CA GLU A 46 -9.65 -10.70 7.17
C GLU A 46 -10.02 -9.26 7.53
N THR A 47 -10.87 -9.09 8.53
CA THR A 47 -11.37 -7.79 8.99
C THR A 47 -10.84 -7.44 10.37
N THR A 48 -10.89 -6.17 10.70
CA THR A 48 -10.60 -5.61 12.02
C THR A 48 -11.68 -4.64 12.42
N ILE A 49 -11.92 -4.54 13.74
CA ILE A 49 -12.83 -3.58 14.33
C ILE A 49 -12.03 -2.33 14.68
N PRO A 50 -12.47 -1.11 14.30
CA PRO A 50 -11.81 0.13 14.71
C PRO A 50 -11.86 0.30 16.22
N LEU A 51 -10.77 0.80 16.83
CA LEU A 51 -10.70 1.07 18.28
C LEU A 51 -11.68 2.17 18.72
N MET A 52 -11.96 3.12 17.84
CA MET A 52 -12.98 4.15 18.01
C MET A 52 -13.96 4.08 16.84
N PRO A 53 -15.25 4.45 17.07
CA PRO A 53 -16.24 4.43 15.99
C PRO A 53 -15.78 5.26 14.80
N LEU A 54 -15.58 4.62 13.66
CA LEU A 54 -15.22 5.29 12.41
C LEU A 54 -16.49 5.75 11.72
N ILE A 55 -16.73 7.07 11.73
CA ILE A 55 -17.90 7.68 11.10
C ILE A 55 -17.48 8.28 9.75
N VAL A 56 -18.27 7.95 8.73
CA VAL A 56 -18.13 8.48 7.37
C VAL A 56 -19.29 9.42 7.12
N GLU A 57 -19.02 10.73 7.11
CA GLU A 57 -20.00 11.74 6.76
C GLU A 57 -20.19 11.78 5.23
N LEU A 58 -21.45 11.80 4.81
CA LEU A 58 -21.86 11.73 3.42
C LEU A 58 -22.85 12.85 3.09
N PRO A 59 -22.71 13.49 1.92
CA PRO A 59 -23.79 14.32 1.37
C PRO A 59 -25.07 13.51 1.21
N SER A 60 -26.24 14.13 1.39
CA SER A 60 -27.54 13.45 1.28
C SER A 60 -27.72 12.73 -0.06
N SER A 61 -27.13 13.23 -1.14
CA SER A 61 -27.12 12.59 -2.44
C SER A 61 -26.39 11.25 -2.48
N LEU A 62 -25.36 11.06 -1.66
CA LEU A 62 -24.65 9.78 -1.54
C LEU A 62 -25.33 8.85 -0.53
N MET A 63 -25.95 9.37 0.53
CA MET A 63 -26.75 8.56 1.44
C MET A 63 -27.92 7.87 0.73
N LEU A 64 -28.58 8.55 -0.20
CA LEU A 64 -29.66 7.97 -1.03
C LEU A 64 -29.18 6.80 -1.91
N ARG A 65 -27.88 6.69 -2.16
CA ARG A 65 -27.26 5.58 -2.92
C ARG A 65 -26.82 4.42 -2.06
N TYR A 66 -26.85 4.56 -0.74
CA TYR A 66 -26.50 3.48 0.19
C TYR A 66 -27.66 2.47 0.25
N ASP A 67 -27.87 1.78 -0.86
CA ASP A 67 -28.87 0.76 -1.04
C ASP A 67 -28.32 -0.65 -0.71
N ARG A 68 -29.20 -1.63 -0.78
CA ARG A 68 -28.85 -3.02 -0.51
C ARG A 68 -27.71 -3.55 -1.40
N LYS A 69 -27.62 -3.11 -2.65
CA LYS A 69 -26.54 -3.52 -3.57
C LYS A 69 -25.19 -3.04 -3.07
N HIS A 70 -25.10 -1.78 -2.69
CA HIS A 70 -23.86 -1.20 -2.15
C HIS A 70 -23.47 -1.82 -0.81
N GLN A 71 -24.44 -2.08 0.08
CA GLN A 71 -24.21 -2.77 1.35
C GLN A 71 -23.63 -4.17 1.13
N GLU A 72 -24.22 -4.97 0.24
CA GLU A 72 -23.75 -6.32 -0.08
C GLU A 72 -22.35 -6.30 -0.73
N MET A 73 -22.08 -5.33 -1.59
CA MET A 73 -20.77 -5.16 -2.24
C MET A 73 -19.68 -4.78 -1.23
N LEU A 74 -19.94 -3.81 -0.36
CA LEU A 74 -19.03 -3.42 0.72
C LEU A 74 -18.79 -4.61 1.65
N LYS A 75 -19.83 -5.29 2.10
CA LYS A 75 -19.75 -6.46 2.96
C LYS A 75 -18.92 -7.59 2.35
N SER A 76 -19.10 -7.90 1.07
CA SER A 76 -18.34 -8.95 0.38
C SER A 76 -16.85 -8.61 0.21
N SER A 77 -16.49 -7.35 0.40
CA SER A 77 -15.10 -6.85 0.40
C SER A 77 -14.55 -6.60 1.81
N GLY A 78 -15.29 -7.01 2.86
CA GLY A 78 -14.86 -6.91 4.25
C GLY A 78 -15.14 -5.56 4.90
N PHE A 79 -15.99 -4.71 4.30
CA PHE A 79 -16.45 -3.46 4.92
C PHE A 79 -17.85 -3.66 5.47
N ILE A 80 -17.97 -3.77 6.80
CA ILE A 80 -19.26 -3.83 7.49
C ILE A 80 -19.65 -2.43 7.90
N THR A 81 -20.73 -1.94 7.33
CA THR A 81 -21.20 -0.56 7.53
C THR A 81 -22.67 -0.56 7.88
N GLU A 82 -23.11 0.42 8.67
CA GLU A 82 -24.52 0.65 8.98
C GLU A 82 -24.86 2.16 8.93
N GLU A 83 -26.12 2.48 8.76
CA GLU A 83 -26.60 3.85 8.86
C GLU A 83 -26.52 4.33 10.32
N PHE A 84 -25.79 5.43 10.56
CA PHE A 84 -25.68 6.02 11.89
C PHE A 84 -26.57 7.23 12.04
N THR A 85 -26.58 8.09 11.02
CA THR A 85 -27.52 9.23 10.92
C THR A 85 -28.03 9.36 9.49
N THR A 86 -28.93 10.32 9.25
CA THR A 86 -29.43 10.63 7.91
C THR A 86 -28.34 11.12 6.92
N SER A 87 -27.13 11.39 7.42
CA SER A 87 -26.01 11.91 6.64
C SER A 87 -24.66 11.22 6.96
N SER A 88 -24.68 10.08 7.66
CA SER A 88 -23.44 9.39 7.99
C SER A 88 -23.62 7.89 8.14
N LEU A 89 -22.55 7.15 7.81
CA LEU A 89 -22.41 5.72 8.06
C LEU A 89 -21.43 5.47 9.20
N ARG A 90 -21.70 4.45 9.99
CA ARG A 90 -20.74 3.87 10.94
C ARG A 90 -20.08 2.66 10.31
N VAL A 91 -18.75 2.60 10.40
CA VAL A 91 -17.98 1.44 9.98
C VAL A 91 -17.72 0.57 11.19
N GLU A 92 -18.27 -0.64 11.18
CA GLU A 92 -18.15 -1.65 12.23
C GLU A 92 -16.87 -2.47 12.06
N GLU A 93 -16.59 -2.87 10.81
CA GLU A 93 -15.41 -3.63 10.43
C GLU A 93 -14.89 -3.19 9.07
N PHE A 94 -13.59 -3.35 8.88
CA PHE A 94 -12.93 -3.12 7.60
C PHE A 94 -11.70 -4.03 7.42
N PRO A 95 -11.18 -4.21 6.18
CA PRO A 95 -10.04 -5.09 5.93
C PRO A 95 -8.80 -4.74 6.76
N THR A 96 -8.20 -5.74 7.40
CA THR A 96 -7.04 -5.59 8.30
C THR A 96 -5.84 -4.88 7.67
N VAL A 97 -5.69 -4.98 6.34
CA VAL A 97 -4.62 -4.25 5.61
C VAL A 97 -4.79 -2.73 5.66
N LEU A 98 -5.97 -2.23 6.01
CA LEU A 98 -6.29 -0.80 6.17
C LEU A 98 -6.29 -0.34 7.63
N LYS A 99 -5.87 -1.17 8.58
CA LYS A 99 -5.96 -0.90 10.03
C LYS A 99 -5.34 0.43 10.48
N ASP A 100 -4.35 0.93 9.75
CA ASP A 100 -3.64 2.17 10.04
C ASP A 100 -4.00 3.29 9.05
N ASP A 101 -5.08 3.12 8.25
CA ASP A 101 -5.50 4.05 7.21
C ASP A 101 -7.03 4.27 7.20
N GLU A 102 -7.56 4.89 8.26
CA GLU A 102 -9.00 5.22 8.35
C GLU A 102 -9.47 6.16 7.24
N ASP A 103 -8.62 7.07 6.78
CA ASP A 103 -8.93 7.95 5.65
C ASP A 103 -9.07 7.15 4.36
N GLY A 104 -8.24 6.12 4.17
CA GLY A 104 -8.38 5.19 3.04
C GLY A 104 -9.68 4.41 3.09
N VAL A 105 -10.12 3.99 4.28
CA VAL A 105 -11.44 3.34 4.46
C VAL A 105 -12.56 4.29 4.04
N ARG A 106 -12.53 5.56 4.49
CA ARG A 106 -13.50 6.60 4.11
C ARG A 106 -13.53 6.83 2.60
N ASP A 107 -12.36 7.02 2.00
CA ASP A 107 -12.22 7.28 0.56
C ASP A 107 -12.77 6.13 -0.29
N ILE A 108 -12.55 4.87 0.11
CA ILE A 108 -13.08 3.69 -0.57
C ILE A 108 -14.61 3.69 -0.51
N ILE A 109 -15.21 3.86 0.69
CA ILE A 109 -16.65 3.86 0.87
C ILE A 109 -17.30 4.97 0.03
N ILE A 110 -16.75 6.18 0.08
CA ILE A 110 -17.23 7.32 -0.72
C ILE A 110 -17.14 7.03 -2.23
N SER A 111 -16.05 6.40 -2.68
CA SER A 111 -15.84 6.06 -4.09
C SER A 111 -16.85 5.02 -4.58
N VAL A 112 -17.14 4.01 -3.75
CA VAL A 112 -18.17 3.01 -4.04
C VAL A 112 -19.54 3.66 -4.22
N LEU A 113 -19.90 4.59 -3.34
CA LEU A 113 -21.20 5.25 -3.42
C LEU A 113 -21.30 6.30 -4.56
N LYS A 114 -20.17 6.81 -5.04
CA LYS A 114 -20.13 7.73 -6.19
C LYS A 114 -20.34 7.03 -7.52
N ASP A 115 -19.89 5.80 -7.64
CA ASP A 115 -19.94 5.04 -8.90
C ASP A 115 -21.08 4.00 -8.86
N GLU A 116 -22.21 4.35 -9.44
CA GLU A 116 -23.42 3.49 -9.53
C GLU A 116 -23.17 2.18 -10.29
N LYS A 117 -22.15 2.13 -11.14
CA LYS A 117 -21.84 0.99 -12.01
C LYS A 117 -20.68 0.17 -11.48
N MET A 118 -20.06 0.59 -10.38
CA MET A 118 -18.93 -0.12 -9.79
C MET A 118 -19.25 -1.59 -9.56
N GLU A 119 -18.35 -2.46 -10.00
CA GLU A 119 -18.42 -3.89 -9.75
C GLU A 119 -17.52 -4.30 -8.59
N LEU A 120 -17.76 -5.48 -8.03
CA LEU A 120 -16.97 -6.04 -6.92
C LEU A 120 -15.47 -6.14 -7.26
N SER A 121 -15.14 -6.48 -8.51
CA SER A 121 -13.76 -6.53 -9.01
C SER A 121 -13.07 -5.17 -8.96
N GLU A 122 -13.78 -4.12 -9.36
CA GLU A 122 -13.29 -2.73 -9.37
C GLU A 122 -13.11 -2.22 -7.93
N LEU A 123 -14.05 -2.53 -7.02
CA LEU A 123 -13.88 -2.22 -5.60
C LEU A 123 -12.63 -2.86 -5.02
N LYS A 124 -12.39 -4.16 -5.31
CA LYS A 124 -11.18 -4.84 -4.85
C LYS A 124 -9.91 -4.19 -5.41
N HIS A 125 -9.89 -3.83 -6.69
CA HIS A 125 -8.78 -3.11 -7.30
C HIS A 125 -8.54 -1.74 -6.65
N LEU A 126 -9.62 -0.99 -6.38
CA LEU A 126 -9.54 0.30 -5.68
C LEU A 126 -8.94 0.13 -4.29
N ALA A 127 -9.43 -0.84 -3.51
CA ALA A 127 -8.92 -1.11 -2.17
C ALA A 127 -7.43 -1.51 -2.18
N ILE A 128 -7.03 -2.39 -3.11
CA ILE A 128 -5.63 -2.80 -3.30
C ILE A 128 -4.75 -1.59 -3.65
N ALA A 129 -5.20 -0.73 -4.57
CA ALA A 129 -4.47 0.47 -4.97
C ALA A 129 -4.33 1.46 -3.81
N THR A 130 -5.40 1.67 -3.02
CA THR A 130 -5.38 2.54 -1.83
C THR A 130 -4.35 2.05 -0.81
N VAL A 131 -4.36 0.75 -0.49
CA VAL A 131 -3.36 0.15 0.42
C VAL A 131 -1.94 0.34 -0.11
N ALA A 132 -1.71 0.08 -1.39
CA ALA A 132 -0.39 0.20 -2.00
C ALA A 132 0.16 1.62 -1.92
N CYS A 133 -0.68 2.62 -2.18
CA CYS A 133 -0.27 4.02 -2.20
C CYS A 133 -0.07 4.61 -0.80
N LYS A 134 -0.97 4.33 0.15
CA LYS A 134 -0.98 4.99 1.47
C LYS A 134 -0.13 4.27 2.53
N ALA A 135 0.00 2.95 2.45
CA ALA A 135 0.84 2.17 3.36
C ALA A 135 2.32 2.21 3.01
N SER A 136 2.71 2.99 2.00
CA SER A 136 4.12 3.19 1.68
C SER A 136 4.80 3.98 2.80
N ILE A 137 6.04 3.58 3.11
CA ILE A 137 6.91 4.32 4.02
C ILE A 137 6.92 5.78 3.56
N LYS A 138 6.48 6.71 4.42
CA LYS A 138 6.49 8.13 4.06
C LYS A 138 7.91 8.54 3.70
N ALA A 139 8.05 9.27 2.60
CA ALA A 139 9.34 9.81 2.17
C ALA A 139 10.04 10.49 3.36
N ASN A 140 11.35 10.27 3.54
CA ASN A 140 12.17 10.73 4.66
C ASN A 140 11.99 10.00 6.01
N MET A 141 11.36 8.85 6.06
CA MET A 141 11.32 8.03 7.27
C MET A 141 12.64 7.27 7.44
N PHE A 142 13.37 7.55 8.53
CA PHE A 142 14.58 6.79 8.84
C PHE A 142 14.22 5.38 9.28
N LEU A 143 14.69 4.38 8.55
CA LEU A 143 14.60 2.98 8.96
C LEU A 143 15.82 2.59 9.82
N THR A 144 15.56 1.86 10.88
CA THR A 144 16.63 1.17 11.61
C THR A 144 17.21 0.04 10.75
N LEU A 145 18.43 -0.43 11.06
CA LEU A 145 19.03 -1.58 10.37
C LEU A 145 18.13 -2.83 10.44
N GLU A 146 17.41 -3.00 11.53
CA GLU A 146 16.49 -4.12 11.72
C GLU A 146 15.27 -3.99 10.80
N ASN A 147 14.68 -2.79 10.73
CA ASN A 147 13.57 -2.51 9.81
C ASN A 147 13.98 -2.68 8.34
N MET A 148 15.21 -2.28 7.98
CA MET A 148 15.76 -2.49 6.64
C MET A 148 15.92 -3.97 6.31
N LYS A 149 16.42 -4.79 7.25
CA LYS A 149 16.52 -6.25 7.08
C LYS A 149 15.14 -6.87 6.88
N THR A 150 14.18 -6.47 7.70
CA THR A 150 12.78 -6.93 7.59
C THR A 150 12.18 -6.56 6.24
N LEU A 151 12.37 -5.31 5.79
CA LEU A 151 11.90 -4.84 4.49
C LEU A 151 12.45 -5.70 3.34
N ILE A 152 13.76 -5.99 3.35
CA ILE A 152 14.41 -6.83 2.33
C ILE A 152 13.88 -8.26 2.38
N GLN A 153 13.69 -8.83 3.58
CA GLN A 153 13.15 -10.16 3.74
C GLN A 153 11.71 -10.28 3.21
N GLU A 154 10.87 -9.28 3.50
CA GLU A 154 9.50 -9.22 3.00
C GLU A 154 9.47 -9.00 1.47
N LEU A 155 10.33 -8.13 0.95
CA LEU A 155 10.46 -7.92 -0.50
C LEU A 155 10.85 -9.20 -1.23
N ASN A 156 11.78 -9.99 -0.69
CA ASN A 156 12.20 -11.26 -1.27
C ASN A 156 11.08 -12.32 -1.28
N LYS A 157 10.04 -12.17 -0.46
CA LYS A 157 8.86 -13.06 -0.48
C LYS A 157 7.82 -12.64 -1.52
N CYS A 158 7.98 -11.46 -2.12
CA CYS A 158 7.08 -10.99 -3.18
C CYS A 158 7.25 -11.80 -4.46
N HIS A 159 6.16 -11.95 -5.20
CA HIS A 159 6.16 -12.62 -6.50
C HIS A 159 6.98 -11.82 -7.54
N ASN A 160 6.90 -10.49 -7.49
CA ASN A 160 7.67 -9.60 -8.35
C ASN A 160 8.47 -8.58 -7.53
N PRO A 161 9.60 -8.97 -6.91
CA PRO A 161 10.36 -8.07 -6.03
C PRO A 161 11.12 -6.96 -6.78
N ALA A 162 11.25 -7.03 -8.11
CA ALA A 162 12.11 -6.14 -8.88
C ALA A 162 11.50 -4.76 -9.16
N ASN A 163 10.17 -4.66 -9.19
CA ASN A 163 9.47 -3.42 -9.53
C ASN A 163 8.30 -3.16 -8.58
N CYS A 164 8.05 -1.89 -8.27
CA CYS A 164 6.82 -1.49 -7.57
C CYS A 164 5.59 -1.62 -8.50
N PRO A 165 4.36 -1.49 -7.98
CA PRO A 165 3.13 -1.55 -8.79
C PRO A 165 3.09 -0.51 -9.92
N HIS A 166 3.78 0.62 -9.74
CA HIS A 166 3.87 1.71 -10.72
C HIS A 166 5.01 1.53 -11.75
N GLY A 167 5.72 0.37 -11.72
CA GLY A 167 6.80 0.05 -12.66
C GLY A 167 8.18 0.61 -12.28
N ARG A 168 8.33 1.34 -11.15
CA ARG A 168 9.65 1.81 -10.70
C ARG A 168 10.47 0.65 -10.16
N PRO A 169 11.78 0.57 -10.46
CA PRO A 169 12.64 -0.45 -9.90
C PRO A 169 12.74 -0.30 -8.37
N THR A 170 12.58 -1.40 -7.66
CA THR A 170 12.77 -1.46 -6.20
C THR A 170 14.22 -1.63 -5.81
N VAL A 171 15.00 -2.29 -6.69
CA VAL A 171 16.41 -2.60 -6.47
C VAL A 171 17.20 -2.31 -7.75
N ILE A 172 18.30 -1.59 -7.60
CA ILE A 172 19.28 -1.35 -8.67
C ILE A 172 20.60 -1.99 -8.24
N LYS A 173 21.21 -2.77 -9.13
CA LYS A 173 22.56 -3.32 -8.93
C LYS A 173 23.57 -2.51 -9.74
N LEU A 174 24.62 -2.08 -9.09
CA LEU A 174 25.82 -1.54 -9.71
C LEU A 174 26.95 -2.56 -9.56
N SER A 175 27.41 -3.11 -10.67
CA SER A 175 28.56 -4.01 -10.68
C SER A 175 29.83 -3.29 -10.25
N LYS A 176 30.84 -4.05 -9.82
CA LYS A 176 32.15 -3.49 -9.47
C LYS A 176 32.74 -2.69 -10.64
N TYR A 177 32.62 -3.19 -11.86
CA TYR A 177 33.07 -2.51 -13.07
C TYR A 177 32.38 -1.17 -13.30
N GLU A 178 31.05 -1.11 -13.14
CA GLU A 178 30.30 0.14 -13.28
C GLU A 178 30.71 1.17 -12.22
N ILE A 179 30.95 0.72 -10.98
CA ILE A 179 31.41 1.57 -9.90
C ILE A 179 32.83 2.11 -10.23
N GLU A 180 33.74 1.25 -10.67
CA GLU A 180 35.10 1.66 -11.07
C GLU A 180 35.08 2.64 -12.25
N LYS A 181 34.17 2.43 -13.21
CA LYS A 181 33.96 3.36 -14.34
C LYS A 181 33.50 4.73 -13.88
N LEU A 182 32.58 4.80 -12.90
CA LEU A 182 32.13 6.07 -12.32
C LEU A 182 33.31 6.86 -11.70
N PHE A 183 34.30 6.18 -11.15
CA PHE A 183 35.52 6.78 -10.60
C PHE A 183 36.61 6.97 -11.66
N LYS A 184 36.34 6.76 -12.96
CA LYS A 184 37.31 6.83 -14.08
C LYS A 184 38.53 5.92 -13.84
N ARG A 185 38.35 4.77 -13.20
CA ARG A 185 39.44 3.80 -12.93
C ARG A 185 39.49 2.64 -13.94
N THR A 186 38.59 2.59 -14.90
CA THR A 186 38.56 1.60 -15.99
C THR A 186 38.99 2.31 -17.29
N GLY A 187 40.12 1.92 -17.86
CA GLY A 187 40.59 2.38 -19.15
C GLY A 187 42.02 2.95 -19.11
N PHE A 188 42.98 2.10 -18.79
CA PHE A 188 44.35 2.21 -19.22
C PHE A 188 44.72 0.96 -20.01
#